data_d60d360cefae9f0c9ffe050fcaf67f32
#
_entry.id   d60d360cefae9f0c9ffe050fcaf67f32
#
_cell.length_a   1.000
_cell.length_b   1.000
_cell.length_c   1.000
_cell.angle_alpha   90.00
_cell.angle_beta   90.00
_cell.angle_gamma   90.00
#
_symmetry.space_group_name_H-M   'P 1'
#
loop_
_entity.id
_entity.type
_entity.pdbx_description
1 polymer ?
#
loop_
_entity_poly.entity_id
_entity_poly.type
_entity_poly.pdbx_seq_one_letter_code
_entity_poly.pdbx_strand_id
1 'polypeptide(L)'
;MRSGADLIYSQGFNPHPRLSLPLPKSVGLASDDELFCAQVSYQPPEQSDELFKKITAQLPEGFFLTELIVHDGKVSYKPLEAEYLISVNSREELEEVSAQAEKLNGLIGAGEKIIIERILDEEGSVKTVDVGGFLKSFEQINEGIKVICKITDKGTIRLDEIMRLLGLAPQRIGISMTRKKVNWQIN
;
A
#
# COMPACT_ATOMS: atom_id res chain seq x y z
N MET A 1 20.96 11.43 -11.99
CA MET A 1 20.00 11.85 -10.94
C MET A 1 20.44 13.16 -10.31
N ARG A 2 19.50 14.04 -9.90
CA ARG A 2 19.83 15.32 -9.22
C ARG A 2 20.48 15.10 -7.85
N SER A 3 20.21 13.95 -7.20
CA SER A 3 20.80 13.55 -5.92
C SER A 3 22.27 13.11 -6.01
N GLY A 4 22.82 12.93 -7.21
CA GLY A 4 24.19 12.42 -7.40
C GLY A 4 24.34 10.92 -7.20
N ALA A 5 23.26 10.16 -6.99
CA ALA A 5 23.30 8.70 -6.98
C ALA A 5 23.57 8.18 -8.40
N ASP A 6 24.55 7.33 -8.56
CA ASP A 6 24.93 6.70 -9.82
C ASP A 6 24.09 5.44 -10.03
N LEU A 7 23.00 5.57 -10.80
CA LEU A 7 22.04 4.48 -11.04
C LEU A 7 22.59 3.46 -12.02
N ILE A 8 22.33 2.19 -11.74
CA ILE A 8 22.55 1.11 -12.69
C ILE A 8 21.36 1.03 -13.66
N TYR A 9 21.65 0.89 -14.94
CA TYR A 9 20.67 0.78 -16.02
C TYR A 9 20.56 -0.66 -16.52
N SER A 10 19.41 -0.98 -17.10
CA SER A 10 19.22 -2.23 -17.83
C SER A 10 20.07 -2.23 -19.10
N GLN A 11 20.43 -3.43 -19.57
CA GLN A 11 21.10 -3.58 -20.87
C GLN A 11 20.02 -3.69 -21.97
N GLY A 12 20.28 -3.09 -23.12
CA GLY A 12 19.37 -3.14 -24.26
C GLY A 12 19.33 -1.83 -25.06
N PHE A 13 18.48 -1.80 -26.07
CA PHE A 13 18.37 -0.69 -27.00
C PHE A 13 17.86 0.61 -26.33
N ASN A 14 17.02 0.48 -25.31
CA ASN A 14 16.52 1.60 -24.48
C ASN A 14 16.84 1.30 -23.01
N PRO A 15 18.00 1.75 -22.51
CA PRO A 15 18.37 1.50 -21.11
C PRO A 15 17.44 2.22 -20.13
N HIS A 16 16.88 1.49 -19.19
CA HIS A 16 16.07 2.05 -18.09
C HIS A 16 16.80 1.90 -16.76
N PRO A 17 16.71 2.87 -15.84
CA PRO A 17 17.26 2.73 -14.51
C PRO A 17 16.59 1.55 -13.79
N ARG A 18 17.39 0.77 -13.08
CA ARG A 18 16.88 -0.38 -12.31
C ARG A 18 16.25 0.10 -11.02
N LEU A 19 14.96 0.36 -11.09
CA LEU A 19 14.12 0.85 -10.01
C LEU A 19 12.99 -0.14 -9.74
N SER A 20 12.51 -0.20 -8.50
CA SER A 20 11.36 -1.01 -8.12
C SER A 20 10.51 -0.29 -7.07
N LEU A 21 9.21 -0.35 -7.25
CA LEU A 21 8.18 -0.03 -6.27
C LEU A 21 7.42 -1.33 -5.98
N PRO A 22 7.78 -2.10 -4.95
CA PRO A 22 7.19 -3.43 -4.73
C PRO A 22 5.68 -3.41 -4.45
N LEU A 23 5.17 -2.32 -3.88
CA LEU A 23 3.75 -2.11 -3.65
C LEU A 23 3.36 -0.66 -4.02
N PRO A 24 3.19 -0.35 -5.32
CA PRO A 24 2.81 1.00 -5.73
C PRO A 24 1.45 1.37 -5.16
N LYS A 25 1.30 2.61 -4.71
CA LYS A 25 0.03 3.13 -4.19
C LYS A 25 -0.92 3.52 -5.33
N SER A 26 -2.21 3.36 -5.09
CA SER A 26 -3.24 3.87 -5.99
C SER A 26 -3.29 5.40 -5.96
N VAL A 27 -3.75 6.00 -7.05
CA VAL A 27 -3.99 7.45 -7.11
C VAL A 27 -5.02 7.84 -6.05
N GLY A 28 -4.76 8.94 -5.34
CA GLY A 28 -5.64 9.45 -4.29
C GLY A 28 -5.44 8.80 -2.91
N LEU A 29 -4.61 7.75 -2.80
CA LEU A 29 -4.25 7.16 -1.51
C LEU A 29 -3.12 7.96 -0.86
N ALA A 30 -3.30 8.41 0.38
CA ALA A 30 -2.20 8.86 1.22
C ALA A 30 -1.42 7.64 1.75
N SER A 31 -0.13 7.81 2.03
CA SER A 31 0.67 6.71 2.57
C SER A 31 1.79 7.21 3.45
N ASP A 32 1.95 6.57 4.60
CA ASP A 32 3.04 6.81 5.57
C ASP A 32 4.17 5.78 5.41
N ASP A 33 3.95 4.72 4.59
CA ASP A 33 4.92 3.65 4.39
C ASP A 33 4.97 3.24 2.92
N GLU A 34 5.96 3.79 2.21
CA GLU A 34 6.27 3.47 0.82
C GLU A 34 7.71 2.98 0.71
N LEU A 35 7.92 1.90 0.01
CA LEU A 35 9.25 1.38 -0.28
C LEU A 35 9.62 1.60 -1.74
N PHE A 36 10.75 2.26 -1.94
CA PHE A 36 11.36 2.45 -3.25
C PHE A 36 12.76 1.83 -3.24
N CYS A 37 13.05 0.97 -4.20
CA CYS A 37 14.36 0.36 -4.36
C CYS A 37 15.03 0.87 -5.62
N ALA A 38 16.33 1.17 -5.53
CA ALA A 38 17.15 1.55 -6.66
C ALA A 38 18.45 0.75 -6.64
N GLN A 39 18.91 0.26 -7.80
CA GLN A 39 20.24 -0.28 -7.94
C GLN A 39 21.19 0.86 -8.28
N VAL A 40 22.20 1.04 -7.44
CA VAL A 40 23.24 2.04 -7.61
C VAL A 40 24.60 1.35 -7.80
N SER A 41 25.53 1.98 -8.50
CA SER A 41 26.94 1.60 -8.41
C SER A 41 27.42 1.82 -6.99
N TYR A 42 28.51 1.17 -6.62
CA TYR A 42 29.03 1.15 -5.25
C TYR A 42 28.91 2.50 -4.55
N GLN A 43 28.28 2.49 -3.38
CA GLN A 43 28.19 3.63 -2.48
C GLN A 43 28.83 3.23 -1.15
N PRO A 44 29.94 3.86 -0.74
CA PRO A 44 30.52 3.59 0.55
C PRO A 44 29.52 3.88 1.68
N PRO A 45 29.45 3.06 2.74
CA PRO A 45 28.53 3.27 3.87
C PRO A 45 28.65 4.67 4.50
N GLU A 46 29.86 5.25 4.49
CA GLU A 46 30.12 6.59 5.04
C GLU A 46 29.44 7.71 4.25
N GLN A 47 28.98 7.44 3.02
CA GLN A 47 28.27 8.40 2.18
C GLN A 47 26.75 8.27 2.26
N SER A 48 26.23 7.32 3.03
CA SER A 48 24.78 7.09 3.14
C SER A 48 24.05 8.31 3.70
N ASP A 49 24.60 8.98 4.70
CA ASP A 49 24.02 10.19 5.30
C ASP A 49 24.02 11.37 4.33
N GLU A 50 25.07 11.50 3.53
CA GLU A 50 25.14 12.54 2.51
C GLU A 50 24.12 12.27 1.38
N LEU A 51 23.99 11.02 0.97
CA LEU A 51 23.00 10.60 -0.03
C LEU A 51 21.58 10.80 0.49
N PHE A 52 21.31 10.46 1.75
CA PHE A 52 20.01 10.73 2.40
C PHE A 52 19.65 12.22 2.31
N LYS A 53 20.56 13.12 2.71
CA LYS A 53 20.35 14.57 2.64
C LYS A 53 20.12 15.05 1.21
N LYS A 54 20.89 14.56 0.25
CA LYS A 54 20.77 14.92 -1.16
C LYS A 54 19.43 14.46 -1.77
N ILE A 55 18.96 13.26 -1.41
CA ILE A 55 17.64 12.77 -1.85
C ILE A 55 16.54 13.61 -1.22
N THR A 56 16.58 13.81 0.10
CA THR A 56 15.57 14.59 0.83
C THR A 56 15.42 16.00 0.25
N ALA A 57 16.53 16.66 -0.10
CA ALA A 57 16.50 17.99 -0.70
C ALA A 57 15.86 18.06 -2.11
N GLN A 58 15.64 16.93 -2.77
CA GLN A 58 15.02 16.84 -4.11
C GLN A 58 13.60 16.31 -4.08
N LEU A 59 13.09 15.91 -2.92
CA LEU A 59 11.71 15.44 -2.80
C LEU A 59 10.74 16.60 -2.99
N PRO A 60 9.61 16.37 -3.68
CA PRO A 60 8.53 17.34 -3.75
C PRO A 60 7.91 17.58 -2.38
N GLU A 61 7.20 18.69 -2.25
CA GLU A 61 6.41 18.99 -1.05
C GLU A 61 5.43 17.85 -0.73
N GLY A 62 5.32 17.51 0.55
CA GLY A 62 4.49 16.40 1.05
C GLY A 62 5.14 15.03 0.97
N PHE A 63 6.39 14.93 0.48
CA PHE A 63 7.17 13.69 0.49
C PHE A 63 8.30 13.76 1.50
N PHE A 64 8.46 12.72 2.30
CA PHE A 64 9.50 12.64 3.31
C PHE A 64 10.25 11.33 3.16
N LEU A 65 11.59 11.40 3.15
CA LEU A 65 12.43 10.21 3.27
C LEU A 65 12.61 9.92 4.75
N THR A 66 12.10 8.77 5.20
CA THR A 66 12.18 8.36 6.61
C THR A 66 13.44 7.57 6.89
N GLU A 67 13.88 6.75 5.93
CA GLU A 67 15.02 5.88 6.09
C GLU A 67 15.70 5.62 4.73
N LEU A 68 17.01 5.39 4.74
CA LEU A 68 17.79 4.93 3.60
C LEU A 68 18.66 3.76 4.05
N ILE A 69 18.41 2.59 3.46
CA ILE A 69 19.19 1.39 3.75
C ILE A 69 19.99 1.02 2.50
N VAL A 70 21.28 0.79 2.68
CA VAL A 70 22.16 0.31 1.63
C VAL A 70 22.45 -1.16 1.86
N HIS A 71 22.21 -1.99 0.87
CA HIS A 71 22.49 -3.43 0.90
C HIS A 71 23.60 -3.76 -0.09
N ASP A 72 24.49 -4.66 0.31
CA ASP A 72 25.41 -5.28 -0.61
C ASP A 72 24.70 -6.33 -1.46
N GLY A 73 24.79 -6.19 -2.79
CA GLY A 73 24.21 -7.12 -3.72
C GLY A 73 22.72 -6.84 -4.01
N LYS A 74 22.06 -7.82 -4.65
CA LYS A 74 20.69 -7.70 -5.09
C LYS A 74 19.74 -8.15 -3.98
N VAL A 75 18.90 -7.24 -3.54
CA VAL A 75 17.83 -7.50 -2.55
C VAL A 75 16.49 -7.27 -3.23
N SER A 76 15.49 -8.08 -2.91
CA SER A 76 14.11 -7.84 -3.31
C SER A 76 13.20 -7.82 -2.08
N TYR A 77 12.18 -6.98 -2.13
CA TYR A 77 11.18 -6.86 -1.07
C TYR A 77 9.84 -7.35 -1.58
N LYS A 78 9.19 -8.17 -0.77
CA LYS A 78 7.84 -8.68 -1.02
C LYS A 78 6.91 -8.15 0.06
N PRO A 79 5.82 -7.44 -0.29
CA PRO A 79 4.81 -7.07 0.69
C PRO A 79 4.01 -8.31 1.08
N LEU A 80 3.80 -8.51 2.37
CA LEU A 80 3.00 -9.61 2.93
C LEU A 80 1.63 -9.13 3.40
N GLU A 81 1.60 -7.99 4.07
CA GLU A 81 0.39 -7.37 4.61
C GLU A 81 0.49 -5.85 4.46
N ALA A 82 -0.65 -5.19 4.34
CA ALA A 82 -0.75 -3.75 4.40
C ALA A 82 -1.84 -3.34 5.38
N GLU A 83 -1.55 -2.33 6.19
CA GLU A 83 -2.46 -1.71 7.13
C GLU A 83 -2.97 -0.40 6.54
N TYR A 84 -4.29 -0.25 6.51
CA TYR A 84 -4.97 0.94 6.05
C TYR A 84 -5.81 1.54 7.18
N LEU A 85 -5.80 2.86 7.28
CA LEU A 85 -6.73 3.62 8.09
C LEU A 85 -7.76 4.26 7.18
N ILE A 86 -9.03 3.99 7.45
CA ILE A 86 -10.18 4.63 6.82
C ILE A 86 -10.77 5.59 7.83
N SER A 87 -10.60 6.89 7.62
CA SER A 87 -11.16 7.92 8.49
C SER A 87 -12.55 8.31 8.02
N VAL A 88 -13.47 8.50 8.96
CA VAL A 88 -14.85 8.95 8.74
C VAL A 88 -15.10 10.27 9.46
N ASN A 89 -16.09 11.03 9.00
CA ASN A 89 -16.28 12.41 9.45
C ASN A 89 -17.29 12.59 10.58
N SER A 90 -18.12 11.60 10.86
CA SER A 90 -19.14 11.70 11.90
C SER A 90 -19.11 10.46 12.80
N ARG A 91 -19.63 10.66 14.02
CA ARG A 91 -19.77 9.58 14.99
C ARG A 91 -20.81 8.54 14.52
N GLU A 92 -21.90 8.99 13.92
CA GLU A 92 -22.95 8.11 13.40
C GLU A 92 -22.38 7.21 12.30
N GLU A 93 -21.61 7.79 11.37
CA GLU A 93 -20.96 7.03 10.32
C GLU A 93 -19.94 6.03 10.90
N LEU A 94 -19.20 6.41 11.95
CA LEU A 94 -18.27 5.51 12.62
C LEU A 94 -18.99 4.32 13.26
N GLU A 95 -20.16 4.54 13.89
CA GLU A 95 -20.96 3.50 14.50
C GLU A 95 -21.49 2.50 13.42
N GLU A 96 -21.98 3.00 12.28
CA GLU A 96 -22.43 2.17 11.16
C GLU A 96 -21.30 1.32 10.56
N VAL A 97 -20.17 1.96 10.29
CA VAL A 97 -18.99 1.29 9.70
C VAL A 97 -18.40 0.28 10.67
N SER A 98 -18.41 0.57 11.98
CA SER A 98 -17.93 -0.34 13.02
C SER A 98 -18.80 -1.59 13.12
N ALA A 99 -20.13 -1.44 13.08
CA ALA A 99 -21.04 -2.59 13.07
C ALA A 99 -20.82 -3.49 11.83
N GLN A 100 -20.54 -2.88 10.68
CA GLN A 100 -20.20 -3.63 9.48
C GLN A 100 -18.83 -4.32 9.59
N ALA A 101 -17.84 -3.66 10.17
CA ALA A 101 -16.51 -4.21 10.44
C ALA A 101 -16.58 -5.45 11.37
N GLU A 102 -17.41 -5.41 12.41
CA GLU A 102 -17.64 -6.54 13.30
C GLU A 102 -18.23 -7.75 12.57
N LYS A 103 -19.22 -7.54 11.70
CA LYS A 103 -19.78 -8.61 10.85
C LYS A 103 -18.71 -9.24 9.97
N LEU A 104 -17.89 -8.41 9.31
CA LEU A 104 -16.81 -8.89 8.46
C LEU A 104 -15.78 -9.70 9.26
N ASN A 105 -15.42 -9.26 10.48
CA ASN A 105 -14.55 -10.02 11.37
C ASN A 105 -15.16 -11.38 11.75
N GLY A 106 -16.47 -11.43 11.98
CA GLY A 106 -17.19 -12.68 12.22
C GLY A 106 -17.04 -13.67 11.06
N LEU A 107 -17.25 -13.21 9.82
CA LEU A 107 -17.08 -14.03 8.61
C LEU A 107 -15.62 -14.50 8.43
N ILE A 108 -14.66 -13.59 8.64
CA ILE A 108 -13.23 -13.92 8.58
C ILE A 108 -12.88 -14.99 9.62
N GLY A 109 -13.34 -14.81 10.87
CA GLY A 109 -13.08 -15.74 11.97
C GLY A 109 -13.71 -17.13 11.77
N ALA A 110 -14.88 -17.18 11.12
CA ALA A 110 -15.55 -18.41 10.74
C ALA A 110 -14.96 -19.09 9.50
N GLY A 111 -14.04 -18.41 8.79
CA GLY A 111 -13.53 -18.89 7.50
C GLY A 111 -14.56 -18.88 6.37
N GLU A 112 -15.59 -18.06 6.51
CA GLU A 112 -16.65 -17.94 5.52
C GLU A 112 -16.18 -17.12 4.31
N LYS A 113 -16.82 -17.37 3.16
CA LYS A 113 -16.51 -16.63 1.93
C LYS A 113 -17.08 -15.20 2.01
N ILE A 114 -16.29 -14.24 1.60
CA ILE A 114 -16.69 -12.85 1.42
C ILE A 114 -16.68 -12.58 -0.09
N ILE A 115 -17.86 -12.62 -0.68
CA ILE A 115 -18.01 -12.56 -2.13
C ILE A 115 -18.32 -11.12 -2.57
N ILE A 116 -17.55 -10.65 -3.56
CA ILE A 116 -17.79 -9.37 -4.22
C ILE A 116 -17.87 -9.54 -5.74
N GLU A 117 -18.49 -8.58 -6.39
CA GLU A 117 -18.44 -8.42 -7.84
C GLU A 117 -17.35 -7.42 -8.21
N ARG A 118 -16.44 -7.86 -9.06
CA ARG A 118 -15.30 -7.06 -9.57
C ARG A 118 -15.52 -6.76 -11.05
N ILE A 119 -15.57 -5.47 -11.40
CA ILE A 119 -15.60 -5.02 -12.79
C ILE A 119 -14.19 -5.22 -13.38
N LEU A 120 -14.10 -5.89 -14.53
CA LEU A 120 -12.84 -6.26 -15.15
C LEU A 120 -12.39 -5.27 -16.22
N ASP A 121 -13.33 -4.67 -16.95
CA ASP A 121 -13.08 -3.81 -18.10
C ASP A 121 -14.09 -2.67 -18.19
N GLU A 122 -13.87 -1.76 -19.15
CA GLU A 122 -14.74 -0.62 -19.43
C GLU A 122 -16.08 -1.03 -20.05
N GLU A 123 -16.18 -2.26 -20.58
CA GLU A 123 -17.41 -2.81 -21.14
C GLU A 123 -18.36 -3.35 -20.06
N GLY A 124 -17.90 -3.36 -18.78
CA GLY A 124 -18.70 -3.75 -17.64
C GLY A 124 -18.73 -5.25 -17.37
N SER A 125 -17.78 -6.02 -17.91
CA SER A 125 -17.63 -7.45 -17.57
C SER A 125 -17.42 -7.62 -16.08
N VAL A 126 -18.21 -8.47 -15.43
CA VAL A 126 -18.21 -8.68 -13.99
C VAL A 126 -17.67 -10.07 -13.66
N LYS A 127 -16.80 -10.15 -12.65
CA LYS A 127 -16.32 -11.40 -12.09
C LYS A 127 -16.62 -11.46 -10.60
N THR A 128 -17.23 -12.56 -10.18
CA THR A 128 -17.38 -12.89 -8.76
C THR A 128 -16.05 -13.33 -8.16
N VAL A 129 -15.63 -12.69 -7.08
CA VAL A 129 -14.36 -12.97 -6.39
C VAL A 129 -14.60 -13.14 -4.91
N ASP A 130 -14.02 -14.19 -4.33
CA ASP A 130 -13.94 -14.37 -2.89
C ASP A 130 -12.72 -13.57 -2.37
N VAL A 131 -12.97 -12.54 -1.58
CA VAL A 131 -11.93 -11.68 -1.02
C VAL A 131 -11.63 -11.98 0.45
N GLY A 132 -12.32 -12.93 1.08
CA GLY A 132 -12.10 -13.31 2.48
C GLY A 132 -10.65 -13.67 2.76
N GLY A 133 -9.98 -14.38 1.84
CA GLY A 133 -8.57 -14.76 1.96
C GLY A 133 -7.58 -13.59 1.93
N PHE A 134 -8.00 -12.41 1.47
CA PHE A 134 -7.17 -11.20 1.43
C PHE A 134 -7.38 -10.28 2.63
N LEU A 135 -8.37 -10.57 3.48
CA LEU A 135 -8.66 -9.81 4.69
C LEU A 135 -8.09 -10.53 5.90
N LYS A 136 -7.59 -9.76 6.86
CA LYS A 136 -7.09 -10.28 8.14
C LYS A 136 -7.93 -9.81 9.30
N SER A 137 -8.17 -8.51 9.42
CA SER A 137 -8.97 -7.92 10.49
C SER A 137 -9.43 -6.51 10.17
N PHE A 138 -10.50 -6.11 10.85
CA PHE A 138 -11.00 -4.75 10.95
C PHE A 138 -11.02 -4.35 12.43
N GLU A 139 -10.53 -3.18 12.78
CA GLU A 139 -10.46 -2.69 14.15
C GLU A 139 -10.94 -1.24 14.20
N GLN A 140 -11.95 -0.96 15.04
CA GLN A 140 -12.35 0.42 15.31
C GLN A 140 -11.28 1.11 16.15
N ILE A 141 -10.86 2.28 15.69
CA ILE A 141 -10.01 3.19 16.44
C ILE A 141 -10.68 4.57 16.52
N ASN A 142 -10.09 5.48 17.29
CA ASN A 142 -10.73 6.80 17.55
C ASN A 142 -11.07 7.59 16.28
N GLU A 143 -10.30 7.42 15.21
CA GLU A 143 -10.39 8.21 13.98
C GLU A 143 -11.09 7.48 12.82
N GLY A 144 -11.48 6.22 13.01
CA GLY A 144 -12.08 5.41 11.95
C GLY A 144 -11.86 3.92 12.11
N ILE A 145 -11.68 3.24 10.99
CA ILE A 145 -11.46 1.78 10.93
C ILE A 145 -10.05 1.50 10.41
N LYS A 146 -9.28 0.76 11.19
CA LYS A 146 -8.03 0.15 10.77
C LYS A 146 -8.34 -1.20 10.09
N VAL A 147 -7.82 -1.39 8.88
CA VAL A 147 -7.99 -2.62 8.10
C VAL A 147 -6.64 -3.23 7.83
N ILE A 148 -6.47 -4.51 8.14
CA ILE A 148 -5.27 -5.26 7.77
C ILE A 148 -5.60 -6.20 6.63
N CYS A 149 -4.90 -6.03 5.51
CA CYS A 149 -5.06 -6.81 4.29
C CYS A 149 -3.83 -7.67 4.04
N LYS A 150 -4.05 -8.90 3.60
CA LYS A 150 -2.98 -9.81 3.13
C LYS A 150 -2.69 -9.55 1.67
N ILE A 151 -1.41 -9.62 1.33
CA ILE A 151 -0.93 -9.53 -0.05
C ILE A 151 -0.32 -10.88 -0.39
N THR A 152 -0.88 -11.54 -1.39
CA THR A 152 -0.52 -12.91 -1.77
C THR A 152 -0.10 -12.96 -3.24
N ASP A 153 0.47 -14.08 -3.68
CA ASP A 153 0.79 -14.30 -5.09
C ASP A 153 -0.47 -14.34 -5.99
N LYS A 154 -1.65 -14.55 -5.40
CA LYS A 154 -2.95 -14.49 -6.10
C LYS A 154 -3.52 -13.07 -6.18
N GLY A 155 -2.87 -12.10 -5.54
CA GLY A 155 -3.27 -10.69 -5.48
C GLY A 155 -3.64 -10.23 -4.08
N THR A 156 -4.43 -9.17 -4.02
CA THR A 156 -4.96 -8.55 -2.80
C THR A 156 -6.35 -7.98 -3.07
N ILE A 157 -7.04 -7.57 -2.02
CA ILE A 157 -8.28 -6.79 -2.14
C ILE A 157 -7.97 -5.36 -2.63
N ARG A 158 -8.87 -4.76 -3.42
CA ARG A 158 -8.77 -3.38 -3.87
C ARG A 158 -9.34 -2.43 -2.82
N LEU A 159 -8.85 -1.19 -2.81
CA LEU A 159 -9.27 -0.20 -1.81
C LEU A 159 -10.76 0.17 -1.94
N ASP A 160 -11.25 0.31 -3.17
CA ASP A 160 -12.66 0.55 -3.45
C ASP A 160 -13.57 -0.62 -3.01
N GLU A 161 -13.04 -1.84 -3.04
CA GLU A 161 -13.73 -3.04 -2.54
C GLU A 161 -13.83 -3.02 -1.02
N ILE A 162 -12.77 -2.61 -0.32
CA ILE A 162 -12.80 -2.43 1.15
C ILE A 162 -13.86 -1.39 1.52
N MET A 163 -13.87 -0.25 0.84
CA MET A 163 -14.87 0.81 1.07
C MET A 163 -16.30 0.28 0.90
N ARG A 164 -16.55 -0.45 -0.19
CA ARG A 164 -17.87 -1.06 -0.45
C ARG A 164 -18.26 -2.09 0.60
N LEU A 165 -17.33 -2.93 1.06
CA LEU A 165 -17.59 -3.90 2.14
C LEU A 165 -17.99 -3.22 3.45
N LEU A 166 -17.47 -2.03 3.72
CA LEU A 166 -17.80 -1.20 4.88
C LEU A 166 -19.06 -0.33 4.68
N GLY A 167 -19.74 -0.45 3.52
CA GLY A 167 -20.91 0.37 3.20
C GLY A 167 -20.58 1.81 2.81
N LEU A 168 -19.32 2.11 2.52
CA LEU A 168 -18.86 3.43 2.15
C LEU A 168 -18.77 3.59 0.63
N ALA A 169 -19.28 4.71 0.11
CA ALA A 169 -19.12 5.04 -1.30
C ALA A 169 -17.66 5.49 -1.56
N PRO A 170 -16.94 4.89 -2.53
CA PRO A 170 -15.53 5.20 -2.78
C PRO A 170 -15.23 6.66 -3.14
N GLN A 171 -16.26 7.41 -3.58
CA GLN A 171 -16.14 8.81 -4.03
C GLN A 171 -16.73 9.80 -3.02
N ARG A 172 -17.11 9.34 -1.83
CA ARG A 172 -17.72 10.21 -0.82
C ARG A 172 -16.74 11.25 -0.32
N ILE A 173 -17.11 12.52 -0.40
CA ILE A 173 -16.33 13.63 0.13
C ILE A 173 -16.18 13.46 1.65
N GLY A 174 -14.95 13.56 2.15
CA GLY A 174 -14.64 13.53 3.56
C GLY A 174 -14.23 12.17 4.12
N ILE A 175 -14.28 11.11 3.33
CA ILE A 175 -13.64 9.85 3.70
C ILE A 175 -12.22 9.88 3.15
N SER A 176 -11.25 9.69 4.00
CA SER A 176 -9.86 9.53 3.61
C SER A 176 -9.36 8.12 3.91
N MET A 177 -8.51 7.62 3.04
CA MET A 177 -7.81 6.38 3.28
C MET A 177 -6.32 6.64 3.26
N THR A 178 -5.62 6.12 4.26
CA THR A 178 -4.17 6.22 4.39
C THR A 178 -3.57 4.84 4.57
N ARG A 179 -2.57 4.47 3.78
CA ARG A 179 -1.75 3.29 4.05
C ARG A 179 -0.78 3.63 5.17
N LYS A 180 -0.96 3.02 6.33
CA LYS A 180 -0.18 3.33 7.56
C LYS A 180 1.09 2.52 7.65
N LYS A 181 1.05 1.24 7.24
CA LYS A 181 2.16 0.32 7.38
C LYS A 181 2.10 -0.81 6.36
N VAL A 182 3.26 -1.28 5.95
CA VAL A 182 3.42 -2.50 5.14
C VAL A 182 4.38 -3.45 5.85
N ASN A 183 4.02 -4.72 5.93
CA ASN A 183 4.92 -5.76 6.41
C ASN A 183 5.71 -6.32 5.22
N TRP A 184 7.01 -6.06 5.22
CA TRP A 184 7.92 -6.42 4.15
C TRP A 184 8.70 -7.68 4.47
N GLN A 185 8.79 -8.61 3.52
CA GLN A 185 9.72 -9.72 3.53
C GLN A 185 10.90 -9.36 2.62
N ILE A 186 12.11 -9.54 3.13
CA ILE A 186 13.35 -9.40 2.35
C ILE A 186 13.73 -10.78 1.80
N ASN A 187 14.05 -10.87 0.51
CA ASN A 187 14.47 -12.08 -0.21
C ASN A 187 15.85 -11.90 -0.80
#